data_fea3c9b2d5a1a15f6acd88299964d0a5
#
_entry.id   fea3c9b2d5a1a15f6acd88299964d0a5
#
_cell.length_a   1.000
_cell.length_b   1.000
_cell.length_c   1.000
_cell.angle_alpha   90.00
_cell.angle_beta   90.00
_cell.angle_gamma   90.00
#
_symmetry.space_group_name_H-M   'P 1'
#
loop_
_entity.id
_entity.type
_entity.pdbx_description
1 polymer ?
#
loop_
_entity_poly.entity_id
_entity_poly.type
_entity_poly.pdbx_seq_one_letter_code
_entity_poly.pdbx_strand_id
1 'polypeptide(L)'
;MRVFGIDCGSETTGYGVVEATQVSGRASHSPALLSIAFGGISPPKKLALPERLAFVHARLVALIEEHQPDIVSVEEVFYSVNAKSALKLGHVRGIALLAIANAGLPMAEYAPLTIKSTVTGYGLAQKEQVQFMVARLLNLPSPPQPADAADALAIAICHIHHAQTLAAQQQPAQRRP
;
A
#
# COMPACT_ATOMS: atom_id res chain seq x y z
N MET A 1 6.27 13.09 -1.70
CA MET A 1 4.94 12.47 -1.52
C MET A 1 5.13 11.21 -0.71
N ARG A 2 4.45 11.13 0.43
CA ARG A 2 4.47 9.96 1.33
C ARG A 2 3.14 9.21 1.22
N VAL A 3 3.20 7.93 0.89
CA VAL A 3 2.04 7.08 0.66
C VAL A 3 2.00 5.99 1.71
N PHE A 4 0.83 5.78 2.31
CA PHE A 4 0.56 4.70 3.25
C PHE A 4 -0.25 3.61 2.53
N GLY A 5 0.36 2.47 2.26
CA GLY A 5 -0.30 1.30 1.67
C GLY A 5 -0.89 0.41 2.75
N ILE A 6 -2.10 -0.10 2.51
CA ILE A 6 -2.78 -1.06 3.40
C ILE A 6 -3.18 -2.29 2.60
N ASP A 7 -2.74 -3.46 3.05
CA ASP A 7 -3.24 -4.77 2.63
C ASP A 7 -4.19 -5.31 3.71
N CYS A 8 -5.49 -5.27 3.44
CA CYS A 8 -6.52 -5.69 4.39
C CYS A 8 -6.61 -7.21 4.46
N GLY A 9 -5.97 -7.84 5.43
CA GLY A 9 -6.07 -9.29 5.68
C GLY A 9 -6.96 -9.62 6.87
N SER A 10 -7.62 -10.78 6.86
CA SER A 10 -8.53 -11.23 7.94
C SER A 10 -7.80 -11.66 9.23
N GLU A 11 -6.57 -12.10 9.14
CA GLU A 11 -5.73 -12.50 10.28
C GLU A 11 -4.64 -11.46 10.57
N THR A 12 -4.04 -10.92 9.54
CA THR A 12 -3.02 -9.87 9.61
C THR A 12 -3.37 -8.79 8.58
N THR A 13 -3.35 -7.54 8.99
CA THR A 13 -3.43 -6.39 8.07
C THR A 13 -2.02 -5.88 7.85
N GLY A 14 -1.55 -5.92 6.61
CA GLY A 14 -0.26 -5.35 6.22
C GLY A 14 -0.31 -3.83 6.14
N TYR A 15 0.79 -3.17 6.51
CA TYR A 15 0.99 -1.76 6.25
C TYR A 15 2.39 -1.49 5.69
N GLY A 16 2.49 -0.47 4.84
CA GLY A 16 3.77 -0.03 4.28
C GLY A 16 3.74 1.45 3.96
N VAL A 17 4.76 2.18 4.41
CA VAL A 17 4.90 3.62 4.18
C VAL A 17 6.09 3.86 3.27
N VAL A 18 5.82 4.45 2.10
CA VAL A 18 6.83 4.76 1.09
C VAL A 18 6.85 6.25 0.81
N GLU A 19 8.03 6.83 0.79
CA GLU A 19 8.23 8.23 0.41
C GLU A 19 8.93 8.33 -0.95
N ALA A 20 8.33 9.07 -1.87
CA ALA A 20 8.93 9.44 -3.13
C ALA A 20 9.65 10.78 -3.00
N THR A 21 10.97 10.79 -3.17
CA THR A 21 11.81 12.00 -3.11
C THR A 21 12.33 12.35 -4.50
N GLN A 22 12.36 13.66 -4.84
CA GLN A 22 13.02 14.11 -6.05
C GLN A 22 14.54 14.06 -5.85
N VAL A 23 15.24 13.40 -6.74
CA VAL A 23 16.72 13.38 -6.74
C VAL A 23 17.20 14.66 -7.45
N SER A 24 17.65 15.64 -6.67
CA SER A 24 18.24 16.87 -7.22
C SER A 24 19.53 16.53 -7.98
N GLY A 25 19.63 16.95 -9.25
CA GLY A 25 20.87 16.91 -10.02
C GLY A 25 21.07 15.72 -10.98
N ARG A 26 20.15 14.80 -11.11
CA ARG A 26 20.15 13.79 -12.19
C ARG A 26 18.89 13.94 -13.05
N ALA A 27 19.07 13.88 -14.37
CA ALA A 27 17.97 13.78 -15.35
C ALA A 27 17.25 12.40 -15.29
N SER A 28 17.15 11.84 -14.09
CA SER A 28 16.38 10.62 -13.84
C SER A 28 14.92 11.00 -13.72
N HIS A 29 14.09 10.49 -14.62
CA HIS A 29 12.64 10.74 -14.65
C HIS A 29 11.89 10.02 -13.53
N SER A 30 12.55 9.21 -12.72
CA SER A 30 11.96 8.49 -11.60
C SER A 30 12.54 8.96 -10.27
N PRO A 31 11.69 9.32 -9.28
CA PRO A 31 12.17 9.67 -7.94
C PRO A 31 12.76 8.46 -7.24
N ALA A 32 13.60 8.71 -6.24
CA ALA A 32 14.01 7.68 -5.32
C ALA A 32 12.84 7.30 -4.41
N LEU A 33 12.62 5.99 -4.22
CA LEU A 33 11.65 5.45 -3.30
C LEU A 33 12.35 5.08 -1.99
N LEU A 34 11.85 5.59 -0.88
CA LEU A 34 12.36 5.28 0.46
C LEU A 34 11.28 4.53 1.24
N SER A 35 11.65 3.38 1.81
CA SER A 35 10.83 2.70 2.80
C SER A 35 10.97 3.42 4.14
N ILE A 36 9.87 3.99 4.64
CA ILE A 36 9.84 4.69 5.92
C ILE A 36 9.50 3.72 7.04
N ALA A 37 8.47 2.90 6.85
CA ALA A 37 8.02 1.90 7.80
C ALA A 37 7.23 0.80 7.08
N PHE A 38 7.21 -0.38 7.65
CA PHE A 38 6.32 -1.47 7.21
C PHE A 38 6.16 -2.51 8.31
N GLY A 39 5.08 -3.27 8.23
CA GLY A 39 4.82 -4.35 9.17
C GLY A 39 3.44 -4.96 9.02
N GLY A 40 3.08 -5.77 10.01
CA GLY A 40 1.77 -6.42 10.10
C GLY A 40 1.06 -6.11 11.42
N ILE A 41 -0.23 -5.85 11.33
CA ILE A 41 -1.13 -5.67 12.48
C ILE A 41 -1.88 -6.98 12.68
N SER A 42 -1.49 -7.76 13.69
CA SER A 42 -2.09 -9.06 14.01
C SER A 42 -2.77 -9.00 15.37
N PRO A 43 -4.11 -8.89 15.44
CA PRO A 43 -4.81 -8.89 16.72
C PRO A 43 -4.66 -10.25 17.41
N PRO A 44 -4.59 -10.29 18.77
CA PRO A 44 -4.53 -11.54 19.52
C PRO A 44 -5.67 -12.50 19.15
N LYS A 45 -5.33 -13.78 18.88
CA LYS A 45 -6.30 -14.79 18.41
C LYS A 45 -7.48 -15.04 19.36
N LYS A 46 -7.28 -14.80 20.67
CA LYS A 46 -8.28 -14.99 21.72
C LYS A 46 -9.39 -13.92 21.75
N LEU A 47 -9.19 -12.79 21.07
CA LEU A 47 -10.15 -11.70 21.04
C LEU A 47 -11.37 -12.07 20.19
N ALA A 48 -12.56 -11.64 20.63
CA ALA A 48 -13.77 -11.71 19.82
C ALA A 48 -13.69 -10.74 18.63
N LEU A 49 -14.52 -10.97 17.59
CA LEU A 49 -14.45 -10.17 16.36
C LEU A 49 -14.52 -8.65 16.60
N PRO A 50 -15.43 -8.10 17.43
CA PRO A 50 -15.47 -6.66 17.67
C PRO A 50 -14.17 -6.11 18.27
N GLU A 51 -13.57 -6.84 19.20
CA GLU A 51 -12.31 -6.45 19.85
C GLU A 51 -11.12 -6.52 18.88
N ARG A 52 -11.10 -7.52 17.99
CA ARG A 52 -10.09 -7.62 16.91
C ARG A 52 -10.18 -6.43 15.95
N LEU A 53 -11.40 -6.06 15.56
CA LEU A 53 -11.63 -4.90 14.69
C LEU A 53 -11.20 -3.60 15.37
N ALA A 54 -11.57 -3.40 16.63
CA ALA A 54 -11.14 -2.24 17.40
C ALA A 54 -9.61 -2.16 17.53
N PHE A 55 -8.94 -3.31 17.76
CA PHE A 55 -7.48 -3.37 17.81
C PHE A 55 -6.82 -2.92 16.50
N VAL A 56 -7.29 -3.47 15.36
CA VAL A 56 -6.73 -3.10 14.04
C VAL A 56 -6.98 -1.63 13.74
N HIS A 57 -8.21 -1.13 14.00
CA HIS A 57 -8.55 0.28 13.82
C HIS A 57 -7.64 1.20 14.62
N ALA A 58 -7.48 0.97 15.92
CA ALA A 58 -6.64 1.79 16.80
C ALA A 58 -5.17 1.79 16.33
N ARG A 59 -4.66 0.66 15.86
CA ARG A 59 -3.29 0.56 15.32
C ARG A 59 -3.13 1.32 14.00
N LEU A 60 -4.12 1.25 13.11
CA LEU A 60 -4.10 2.02 11.85
C LEU A 60 -4.13 3.53 12.13
N VAL A 61 -5.01 3.99 13.03
CA VAL A 61 -5.06 5.40 13.43
C VAL A 61 -3.71 5.87 13.96
N ALA A 62 -3.11 5.11 14.90
CA ALA A 62 -1.82 5.47 15.48
C ALA A 62 -0.70 5.52 14.43
N LEU A 63 -0.67 4.58 13.46
CA LEU A 63 0.33 4.57 12.39
C LEU A 63 0.12 5.72 11.40
N ILE A 64 -1.12 6.08 11.08
CA ILE A 64 -1.42 7.24 10.25
C ILE A 64 -0.96 8.54 10.93
N GLU A 65 -1.24 8.67 12.22
CA GLU A 65 -0.80 9.82 13.04
C GLU A 65 0.73 9.91 13.15
N GLU A 66 1.41 8.77 13.33
CA GLU A 66 2.86 8.70 13.45
C GLU A 66 3.57 9.09 12.14
N HIS A 67 3.08 8.55 11.02
CA HIS A 67 3.79 8.67 9.75
C HIS A 67 3.31 9.84 8.87
N GLN A 68 2.18 10.47 9.19
CA GLN A 68 1.64 11.65 8.50
C GLN A 68 1.69 11.52 6.96
N PRO A 69 1.02 10.51 6.35
CA PRO A 69 1.04 10.33 4.91
C PRO A 69 0.23 11.42 4.19
N ASP A 70 0.59 11.71 2.94
CA ASP A 70 -0.17 12.60 2.08
C ASP A 70 -1.44 11.92 1.54
N ILE A 71 -1.42 10.60 1.41
CA ILE A 71 -2.49 9.76 0.85
C ILE A 71 -2.36 8.33 1.35
N VAL A 72 -3.50 7.65 1.45
CA VAL A 72 -3.56 6.20 1.71
C VAL A 72 -3.95 5.46 0.44
N SER A 73 -3.28 4.36 0.15
CA SER A 73 -3.64 3.46 -0.96
C SER A 73 -4.02 2.08 -0.44
N VAL A 74 -5.04 1.48 -1.05
CA VAL A 74 -5.62 0.20 -0.61
C VAL A 74 -5.82 -0.69 -1.84
N GLU A 75 -5.71 -2.01 -1.67
CA GLU A 75 -6.07 -2.95 -2.73
C GLU A 75 -7.59 -3.04 -2.87
N GLU A 76 -8.13 -3.06 -4.10
CA GLU A 76 -9.54 -3.36 -4.36
C GLU A 76 -9.89 -4.78 -3.91
N VAL A 77 -11.05 -4.94 -3.30
CA VAL A 77 -11.55 -6.28 -2.94
C VAL A 77 -12.16 -6.94 -4.16
N PHE A 78 -11.53 -8.01 -4.64
CA PHE A 78 -12.13 -8.89 -5.64
C PHE A 78 -12.94 -10.01 -4.98
N TYR A 79 -13.90 -10.55 -5.72
CA TYR A 79 -14.81 -11.61 -5.29
C TYR A 79 -14.07 -12.76 -4.61
N SER A 80 -14.40 -13.03 -3.36
CA SER A 80 -14.02 -14.28 -2.70
C SER A 80 -15.14 -15.32 -2.98
N VAL A 81 -14.73 -16.48 -3.45
CA VAL A 81 -15.64 -17.63 -3.67
C VAL A 81 -16.31 -18.07 -2.35
N ASN A 82 -15.70 -17.76 -1.20
CA ASN A 82 -16.22 -18.09 0.11
C ASN A 82 -16.83 -16.85 0.79
N ALA A 83 -18.16 -16.81 0.90
CA ALA A 83 -18.89 -15.71 1.50
C ALA A 83 -18.45 -15.38 2.94
N LYS A 84 -18.10 -16.37 3.77
CA LYS A 84 -17.63 -16.16 5.13
C LYS A 84 -16.29 -15.44 5.17
N SER A 85 -15.38 -15.78 4.27
CA SER A 85 -14.09 -15.11 4.14
C SER A 85 -14.24 -13.70 3.59
N ALA A 86 -15.12 -13.51 2.59
CA ALA A 86 -15.45 -12.20 2.04
C ALA A 86 -16.01 -11.26 3.11
N LEU A 87 -16.91 -11.76 3.95
CA LEU A 87 -17.50 -10.97 5.03
C LEU A 87 -16.46 -10.54 6.07
N LYS A 88 -15.57 -11.44 6.49
CA LYS A 88 -14.48 -11.11 7.42
C LYS A 88 -13.55 -10.04 6.83
N LEU A 89 -13.17 -10.20 5.58
CA LEU A 89 -12.33 -9.23 4.88
C LEU A 89 -13.04 -7.87 4.75
N GLY A 90 -14.33 -7.88 4.44
CA GLY A 90 -15.16 -6.67 4.37
C GLY A 90 -15.21 -5.91 5.70
N HIS A 91 -15.27 -6.60 6.85
CA HIS A 91 -15.21 -5.96 8.16
C HIS A 91 -13.86 -5.25 8.37
N VAL A 92 -12.73 -5.92 8.11
CA VAL A 92 -11.40 -5.33 8.28
C VAL A 92 -11.21 -4.16 7.32
N ARG A 93 -11.64 -4.32 6.06
CA ARG A 93 -11.59 -3.22 5.11
C ARG A 93 -12.46 -2.03 5.55
N GLY A 94 -13.66 -2.27 6.05
CA GLY A 94 -14.55 -1.21 6.54
C GLY A 94 -13.91 -0.35 7.63
N ILE A 95 -13.21 -0.97 8.59
CA ILE A 95 -12.52 -0.21 9.63
C ILE A 95 -11.26 0.51 9.12
N ALA A 96 -10.58 -0.03 8.09
CA ALA A 96 -9.47 0.67 7.46
C ALA A 96 -9.97 1.93 6.73
N LEU A 97 -11.05 1.82 5.96
CA LEU A 97 -11.70 2.97 5.31
C LEU A 97 -12.17 4.02 6.32
N LEU A 98 -12.72 3.57 7.46
CA LEU A 98 -13.13 4.46 8.54
C LEU A 98 -11.94 5.21 9.16
N ALA A 99 -10.83 4.52 9.39
CA ALA A 99 -9.61 5.15 9.92
C ALA A 99 -9.06 6.23 8.95
N ILE A 100 -9.07 5.96 7.65
CA ILE A 100 -8.66 6.91 6.61
C ILE A 100 -9.59 8.14 6.59
N ALA A 101 -10.91 7.90 6.59
CA ALA A 101 -11.92 8.96 6.58
C ALA A 101 -11.82 9.86 7.83
N ASN A 102 -11.64 9.27 9.01
CA ASN A 102 -11.47 10.00 10.28
C ASN A 102 -10.19 10.86 10.28
N ALA A 103 -9.14 10.42 9.60
CA ALA A 103 -7.91 11.18 9.43
C ALA A 103 -8.04 12.31 8.37
N GLY A 104 -9.15 12.38 7.63
CA GLY A 104 -9.35 13.36 6.57
C GLY A 104 -8.42 13.19 5.38
N LEU A 105 -7.84 12.00 5.19
CA LEU A 105 -6.85 11.74 4.14
C LEU A 105 -7.53 11.33 2.82
N PRO A 106 -6.96 11.75 1.67
CA PRO A 106 -7.36 11.21 0.38
C PRO A 106 -7.00 9.73 0.30
N MET A 107 -7.76 8.99 -0.52
CA MET A 107 -7.56 7.55 -0.72
C MET A 107 -7.53 7.22 -2.21
N ALA A 108 -6.71 6.21 -2.56
CA ALA A 108 -6.69 5.58 -3.88
C ALA A 108 -6.85 4.06 -3.74
N GLU A 109 -7.50 3.45 -4.74
CA GLU A 109 -7.72 2.00 -4.80
C GLU A 109 -7.12 1.43 -6.09
N TYR A 110 -6.55 0.24 -5.99
CA TYR A 110 -5.91 -0.43 -7.13
C TYR A 110 -6.28 -1.91 -7.19
N ALA A 111 -6.63 -2.37 -8.40
CA ALA A 111 -6.86 -3.79 -8.64
C ALA A 111 -5.56 -4.61 -8.45
N PRO A 112 -5.66 -5.87 -7.96
CA PRO A 112 -4.50 -6.74 -7.75
C PRO A 112 -3.60 -6.90 -8.97
N LEU A 113 -4.20 -7.02 -10.16
CA LEU A 113 -3.44 -7.10 -11.42
C LEU A 113 -2.66 -5.81 -11.72
N THR A 114 -3.23 -4.65 -11.39
CA THR A 114 -2.58 -3.35 -11.57
C THR A 114 -1.39 -3.21 -10.63
N ILE A 115 -1.53 -3.59 -9.36
CA ILE A 115 -0.43 -3.57 -8.39
C ILE A 115 0.71 -4.44 -8.87
N LYS A 116 0.43 -5.70 -9.25
CA LYS A 116 1.44 -6.63 -9.74
C LYS A 116 2.13 -6.12 -10.99
N SER A 117 1.38 -5.67 -12.01
CA SER A 117 1.96 -5.16 -13.26
C SER A 117 2.82 -3.92 -13.04
N THR A 118 2.41 -3.03 -12.13
CA THR A 118 3.18 -1.82 -11.83
C THR A 118 4.52 -2.15 -11.15
N VAL A 119 4.52 -3.10 -10.21
CA VAL A 119 5.72 -3.44 -9.45
C VAL A 119 6.67 -4.37 -10.22
N THR A 120 6.14 -5.32 -10.99
CA THR A 120 6.94 -6.38 -11.64
C THR A 120 6.99 -6.28 -13.16
N GLY A 121 6.16 -5.44 -13.77
CA GLY A 121 5.94 -5.41 -15.22
C GLY A 121 4.98 -6.49 -15.73
N TYR A 122 4.47 -7.39 -14.86
CA TYR A 122 3.61 -8.50 -15.24
C TYR A 122 2.47 -8.74 -14.24
N GLY A 123 1.21 -8.58 -14.69
CA GLY A 123 0.02 -8.64 -13.83
C GLY A 123 -0.26 -10.00 -13.20
N LEU A 124 0.26 -11.10 -13.79
CA LEU A 124 0.11 -12.46 -13.24
C LEU A 124 1.35 -12.93 -12.46
N ALA A 125 2.21 -11.99 -12.02
CA ALA A 125 3.38 -12.30 -11.21
C ALA A 125 3.01 -13.06 -9.94
N GLN A 126 3.86 -14.03 -9.59
CA GLN A 126 3.72 -14.78 -8.33
C GLN A 126 4.09 -13.90 -7.13
N LYS A 127 3.60 -14.27 -5.95
CA LYS A 127 3.79 -13.48 -4.72
C LYS A 127 5.27 -13.24 -4.41
N GLU A 128 6.10 -14.24 -4.60
CA GLU A 128 7.55 -14.18 -4.36
C GLU A 128 8.25 -13.20 -5.30
N GLN A 129 7.76 -13.08 -6.54
CA GLN A 129 8.28 -12.11 -7.52
C GLN A 129 7.94 -10.68 -7.10
N VAL A 130 6.71 -10.45 -6.60
CA VAL A 130 6.31 -9.12 -6.08
C VAL A 130 7.18 -8.75 -4.88
N GLN A 131 7.34 -9.65 -3.91
CA GLN A 131 8.17 -9.42 -2.72
C GLN A 131 9.63 -9.12 -3.07
N PHE A 132 10.20 -9.86 -4.02
CA PHE A 132 11.56 -9.62 -4.51
C PHE A 132 11.68 -8.23 -5.14
N MET A 133 10.73 -7.85 -6.01
CA MET A 133 10.74 -6.55 -6.67
C MET A 133 10.55 -5.39 -5.69
N VAL A 134 9.66 -5.53 -4.71
CA VAL A 134 9.49 -4.55 -3.63
C VAL A 134 10.82 -4.32 -2.90
N ALA A 135 11.51 -5.40 -2.51
CA ALA A 135 12.81 -5.28 -1.86
C ALA A 135 13.84 -4.54 -2.75
N ARG A 136 13.85 -4.82 -4.04
CA ARG A 136 14.76 -4.17 -5.01
C ARG A 136 14.44 -2.69 -5.22
N LEU A 137 13.16 -2.35 -5.40
CA LEU A 137 12.71 -0.96 -5.61
C LEU A 137 12.97 -0.07 -4.40
N LEU A 138 12.90 -0.63 -3.20
CA LEU A 138 13.13 0.08 -1.93
C LEU A 138 14.55 -0.09 -1.36
N ASN A 139 15.46 -0.77 -2.08
CA ASN A 139 16.82 -1.08 -1.63
C ASN A 139 16.88 -1.78 -0.26
N LEU A 140 15.93 -2.68 0.00
CA LEU A 140 15.90 -3.46 1.24
C LEU A 140 16.88 -4.66 1.13
N PRO A 141 17.52 -5.08 2.23
CA PRO A 141 18.47 -6.18 2.23
C PRO A 141 17.82 -7.55 1.98
N SER A 142 16.53 -7.67 2.25
CA SER A 142 15.73 -8.88 2.06
C SER A 142 14.26 -8.53 1.84
N PRO A 143 13.43 -9.46 1.33
CA PRO A 143 12.00 -9.27 1.23
C PRO A 143 11.38 -8.90 2.58
N PRO A 144 10.46 -7.90 2.62
CA PRO A 144 9.78 -7.49 3.84
C PRO A 144 9.01 -8.63 4.52
N GLN A 145 9.01 -8.61 5.86
CA GLN A 145 8.25 -9.56 6.67
C GLN A 145 7.32 -8.79 7.63
N PRO A 146 6.11 -9.30 7.90
CA PRO A 146 5.47 -10.46 7.25
C PRO A 146 5.16 -10.21 5.77
N ALA A 147 4.73 -11.24 5.05
CA ALA A 147 4.40 -11.14 3.62
C ALA A 147 3.37 -10.05 3.30
N ASP A 148 2.39 -9.86 4.19
CA ASP A 148 1.37 -8.80 4.09
C ASP A 148 1.99 -7.38 4.07
N ALA A 149 3.14 -7.19 4.73
CA ALA A 149 3.88 -5.92 4.69
C ALA A 149 4.47 -5.65 3.29
N ALA A 150 4.95 -6.68 2.60
CA ALA A 150 5.43 -6.55 1.23
C ALA A 150 4.29 -6.21 0.26
N ASP A 151 3.12 -6.81 0.46
CA ASP A 151 1.93 -6.52 -0.33
C ASP A 151 1.47 -5.06 -0.10
N ALA A 152 1.47 -4.59 1.14
CA ALA A 152 1.17 -3.19 1.48
C ALA A 152 2.18 -2.19 0.88
N LEU A 153 3.47 -2.50 0.90
CA LEU A 153 4.49 -1.69 0.22
C LEU A 153 4.29 -1.67 -1.30
N ALA A 154 3.91 -2.81 -1.91
CA ALA A 154 3.59 -2.88 -3.33
C ALA A 154 2.42 -1.96 -3.71
N ILE A 155 1.39 -1.88 -2.85
CA ILE A 155 0.25 -0.99 -3.01
C ILE A 155 0.70 0.49 -2.97
N ALA A 156 1.56 0.86 -2.02
CA ALA A 156 2.09 2.21 -1.92
C ALA A 156 2.96 2.59 -3.13
N ILE A 157 3.84 1.70 -3.59
CA ILE A 157 4.65 1.88 -4.80
C ILE A 157 3.76 2.04 -6.03
N CYS A 158 2.71 1.24 -6.15
CA CYS A 158 1.75 1.33 -7.25
C CYS A 158 1.15 2.73 -7.32
N HIS A 159 0.70 3.30 -6.20
CA HIS A 159 0.17 4.67 -6.18
C HIS A 159 1.20 5.70 -6.62
N ILE A 160 2.43 5.64 -6.12
CA ILE A 160 3.50 6.58 -6.49
C ILE A 160 3.74 6.57 -8.00
N HIS A 161 3.85 5.41 -8.62
CA HIS A 161 4.09 5.29 -10.07
C HIS A 161 2.90 5.81 -10.88
N HIS A 162 1.66 5.54 -10.46
CA HIS A 162 0.46 6.08 -11.13
C HIS A 162 0.39 7.59 -11.03
N ALA A 163 0.63 8.17 -9.86
CA ALA A 163 0.63 9.63 -9.66
C ALA A 163 1.69 10.32 -10.53
N GLN A 164 2.89 9.72 -10.68
CA GLN A 164 3.95 10.23 -11.55
C GLN A 164 3.57 10.18 -13.03
N THR A 165 2.97 9.06 -13.45
CA THR A 165 2.51 8.90 -14.84
C THR A 165 1.47 9.97 -15.20
N LEU A 166 0.51 10.20 -14.31
CA LEU A 166 -0.51 11.24 -14.48
C LEU A 166 0.12 12.64 -14.53
N ALA A 167 1.05 12.95 -13.64
CA ALA A 167 1.76 14.23 -13.64
C ALA A 167 2.57 14.46 -14.92
N ALA A 168 3.24 13.42 -15.42
CA ALA A 168 3.99 13.49 -16.68
C ALA A 168 3.08 13.73 -17.91
N GLN A 169 1.88 13.12 -17.92
CA GLN A 169 0.90 13.31 -19.00
C GLN A 169 0.27 14.71 -18.99
N GLN A 170 0.21 15.37 -17.84
CA GLN A 170 -0.34 16.72 -17.69
C GLN A 170 0.67 17.83 -18.02
N GLN A 171 1.96 17.53 -18.14
CA GLN A 171 2.95 18.50 -18.57
C GLN A 171 2.79 18.75 -20.08
N PRO A 172 2.51 20.01 -20.52
CA PRO A 172 2.42 20.30 -21.94
C PRO A 172 3.76 19.98 -22.61
N ALA A 173 3.69 19.28 -23.74
CA ALA A 173 4.87 18.99 -24.55
C ALA A 173 5.63 20.30 -24.81
N GLN A 174 6.75 20.50 -24.14
CA GLN A 174 7.66 21.60 -24.47
C GLN A 174 8.11 21.33 -25.91
N ARG A 175 7.60 22.15 -26.84
CA ARG A 175 8.05 22.15 -28.22
C ARG A 175 9.57 22.35 -28.18
N ARG A 176 10.32 21.32 -28.53
CA ARG A 176 11.73 21.46 -28.86
C ARG A 176 11.80 22.39 -30.07
N PRO A 177 12.66 23.42 -30.03
CA PRO A 177 12.90 24.30 -31.18
C PRO A 177 13.49 23.53 -32.34
#